data_4b29b938790d616cf5264f708646df4f
#
_entry.id   4b29b938790d616cf5264f708646df4f
#
_cell.length_a   1.000
_cell.length_b   1.000
_cell.length_c   1.000
_cell.angle_alpha   90.00
_cell.angle_beta   90.00
_cell.angle_gamma   90.00
#
_symmetry.space_group_name_H-M   'P 1'
#
loop_
_entity.id
_entity.type
_entity.pdbx_description
1 polymer ?
#
loop_
_entity_poly.entity_id
_entity_poly.type
_entity_poly.pdbx_seq_one_letter_code
_entity_poly.pdbx_strand_id
1 'polypeptide(L)'
;GMKEGYFNNTTYVTTKTVKGKPGDTVVVYASVVLDKIPIAIGEKAGEIKLKNIYYDYNDSSLRAESFPELDKLVKLLNENPGLNIQLNSHTDSRGVDKYNQKLSRGRANSVVKYLIEKGIAAERLTFKGFGESSPSTLTTDEILPDGKVVPKGSVLTEAFINTYKSNKDNFEFLHQLN
;
A
#
# COMPACT_ATOMS: atom_id res chain seq x y z
N GLY A 1 -1.82 -19.70 -10.92
CA GLY A 1 -1.84 -20.64 -9.81
C GLY A 1 -2.68 -20.09 -8.68
N MET A 2 -3.41 -20.97 -8.01
CA MET A 2 -4.27 -20.62 -6.88
C MET A 2 -3.93 -21.55 -5.72
N LYS A 3 -3.88 -20.98 -4.50
CA LYS A 3 -3.68 -21.72 -3.26
C LYS A 3 -4.35 -20.96 -2.12
N GLU A 4 -5.04 -21.65 -1.23
CA GLU A 4 -5.67 -21.04 -0.06
C GLU A 4 -4.64 -20.31 0.81
N GLY A 5 -4.96 -19.09 1.24
CA GLY A 5 -4.07 -18.22 2.03
C GLY A 5 -2.99 -17.49 1.21
N TYR A 6 -3.09 -17.53 -0.13
CA TYR A 6 -2.18 -16.82 -1.03
C TYR A 6 -2.96 -15.99 -2.06
N PHE A 7 -2.37 -14.90 -2.52
CA PHE A 7 -2.90 -14.19 -3.67
C PHE A 7 -2.80 -15.06 -4.92
N ASN A 8 -3.84 -15.00 -5.76
CA ASN A 8 -3.77 -15.62 -7.07
C ASN A 8 -2.71 -14.90 -7.91
N ASN A 9 -1.93 -15.66 -8.64
CA ASN A 9 -0.93 -15.13 -9.54
C ASN A 9 -1.07 -15.81 -10.91
N THR A 10 -0.98 -15.01 -11.97
CA THR A 10 -1.05 -15.47 -13.36
C THR A 10 0.30 -15.27 -14.02
N THR A 11 0.86 -16.33 -14.56
CA THR A 11 2.08 -16.29 -15.36
C THR A 11 1.84 -16.94 -16.72
N TYR A 12 2.52 -16.44 -17.73
CA TYR A 12 2.48 -16.99 -19.08
C TYR A 12 3.75 -17.81 -19.32
N VAL A 13 3.56 -19.01 -19.82
CA VAL A 13 4.67 -19.88 -20.24
C VAL A 13 4.70 -19.93 -21.76
N THR A 14 5.77 -19.38 -22.34
CA THR A 14 6.00 -19.47 -23.78
C THR A 14 6.76 -20.77 -24.06
N THR A 15 6.14 -21.69 -24.76
CA THR A 15 6.80 -22.89 -25.27
C THR A 15 7.38 -22.62 -26.62
N LYS A 16 8.67 -22.91 -26.82
CA LYS A 16 9.25 -23.01 -28.18
C LYS A 16 8.73 -24.28 -28.81
N THR A 17 8.44 -24.23 -30.11
CA THR A 17 8.05 -25.41 -30.87
C THR A 17 9.10 -26.49 -30.72
N VAL A 18 8.77 -27.59 -30.05
CA VAL A 18 9.61 -28.75 -29.95
C VAL A 18 9.35 -29.57 -31.18
N LYS A 19 10.41 -29.87 -31.97
CA LYS A 19 10.32 -30.81 -33.09
C LYS A 19 10.18 -32.22 -32.51
N GLY A 20 8.96 -32.72 -32.42
CA GLY A 20 8.63 -34.08 -32.02
C GLY A 20 7.86 -34.80 -33.14
N LYS A 21 7.70 -36.11 -33.08
CA LYS A 21 6.83 -36.88 -33.97
C LYS A 21 5.36 -36.64 -33.57
N PRO A 22 4.40 -36.71 -34.49
CA PRO A 22 2.98 -36.71 -34.15
C PRO A 22 2.68 -37.79 -33.08
N GLY A 23 2.12 -37.35 -31.93
CA GLY A 23 1.82 -38.25 -30.80
C GLY A 23 2.78 -38.15 -29.60
N ASP A 24 3.88 -37.41 -29.72
CA ASP A 24 4.78 -37.18 -28.57
C ASP A 24 4.11 -36.25 -27.56
N THR A 25 4.13 -36.65 -26.29
CA THR A 25 3.65 -35.78 -25.19
C THR A 25 4.77 -34.85 -24.75
N VAL A 26 4.55 -33.57 -24.90
CA VAL A 26 5.46 -32.55 -24.38
C VAL A 26 4.99 -32.09 -23.00
N VAL A 27 5.81 -32.36 -21.98
CA VAL A 27 5.54 -31.91 -20.61
C VAL A 27 6.26 -30.59 -20.37
N VAL A 28 5.50 -29.55 -20.05
CA VAL A 28 6.03 -28.22 -19.72
C VAL A 28 5.87 -27.99 -18.22
N TYR A 29 6.98 -27.77 -17.54
CA TYR A 29 6.98 -27.42 -16.12
C TYR A 29 7.02 -25.90 -15.98
N ALA A 30 6.07 -25.32 -15.25
CA ALA A 30 6.08 -23.92 -14.88
C ALA A 30 6.05 -23.78 -13.35
N SER A 31 6.98 -23.00 -12.82
CA SER A 31 6.96 -22.63 -11.41
C SER A 31 6.23 -21.30 -11.26
N VAL A 32 5.17 -21.28 -10.47
CA VAL A 32 4.43 -20.07 -10.14
C VAL A 32 4.71 -19.73 -8.68
N VAL A 33 5.29 -18.57 -8.44
CA VAL A 33 5.47 -18.03 -7.10
C VAL A 33 4.17 -17.36 -6.69
N LEU A 34 3.61 -17.76 -5.56
CA LEU A 34 2.40 -17.18 -4.99
C LEU A 34 2.79 -16.32 -3.79
N ASP A 35 2.40 -15.06 -3.82
CA ASP A 35 2.57 -14.18 -2.67
C ASP A 35 1.55 -14.54 -1.59
N LYS A 36 2.03 -14.75 -0.37
CA LYS A 36 1.15 -15.05 0.75
C LYS A 36 0.25 -13.85 1.01
N ILE A 37 -1.05 -14.11 1.13
CA ILE A 37 -1.99 -13.07 1.60
C ILE A 37 -1.55 -12.69 3.01
N PRO A 38 -1.22 -11.43 3.30
CA PRO A 38 -0.83 -10.99 4.63
C PRO A 38 -2.03 -10.92 5.58
N ILE A 39 -2.92 -11.92 5.50
CA ILE A 39 -4.15 -12.02 6.26
C ILE A 39 -4.15 -13.36 6.98
N ALA A 40 -4.15 -13.35 8.29
CA ALA A 40 -4.60 -14.49 9.07
C ALA A 40 -6.11 -14.63 8.84
N ILE A 41 -6.54 -15.74 8.21
CA ILE A 41 -7.97 -16.05 8.07
C ILE A 41 -8.53 -16.14 9.50
N GLY A 42 -9.29 -15.13 9.90
CA GLY A 42 -10.06 -15.15 11.16
C GLY A 42 -9.91 -13.97 12.09
N GLU A 43 -8.85 -13.18 12.09
CA GLU A 43 -8.65 -12.21 13.20
C GLU A 43 -8.34 -10.75 12.84
N LYS A 44 -7.85 -10.39 11.70
CA LYS A 44 -7.77 -8.99 11.20
C LYS A 44 -7.49 -8.97 9.72
N ALA A 45 -8.16 -8.08 8.99
CA ALA A 45 -7.81 -7.76 7.61
C ALA A 45 -6.33 -7.40 7.52
N GLY A 46 -5.60 -8.04 6.61
CA GLY A 46 -4.19 -7.71 6.38
C GLY A 46 -4.07 -6.31 5.80
N GLU A 47 -2.97 -5.66 6.10
CA GLU A 47 -2.65 -4.32 5.60
C GLU A 47 -1.56 -4.43 4.52
N ILE A 48 -1.78 -3.74 3.41
CA ILE A 48 -0.80 -3.56 2.34
C ILE A 48 -0.48 -2.07 2.27
N LYS A 49 0.76 -1.69 2.52
CA LYS A 49 1.22 -0.32 2.31
C LYS A 49 1.48 -0.09 0.82
N LEU A 50 0.74 0.84 0.22
CA LEU A 50 1.04 1.35 -1.11
C LEU A 50 2.20 2.35 -0.98
N LYS A 51 3.25 2.13 -1.75
CA LYS A 51 4.40 3.03 -1.85
C LYS A 51 4.27 3.88 -3.11
N ASN A 52 4.95 5.03 -3.13
CA ASN A 52 5.02 5.88 -4.33
C ASN A 52 3.66 6.35 -4.86
N ILE A 53 2.74 6.67 -3.96
CA ILE A 53 1.49 7.35 -4.30
C ILE A 53 1.68 8.85 -4.04
N TYR A 54 1.70 9.62 -5.11
CA TYR A 54 1.97 11.06 -5.10
C TYR A 54 0.72 11.85 -5.47
N TYR A 55 0.55 12.98 -4.82
CA TYR A 55 -0.54 13.92 -5.07
C TYR A 55 0.05 15.31 -5.36
N ASP A 56 -0.74 16.15 -5.99
CA ASP A 56 -0.36 17.55 -6.10
C ASP A 56 -0.34 18.23 -4.72
N TYR A 57 0.45 19.29 -4.62
CA TYR A 57 0.60 20.00 -3.35
C TYR A 57 -0.77 20.50 -2.84
N ASN A 58 -1.07 20.16 -1.61
CA ASN A 58 -2.32 20.57 -0.94
C ASN A 58 -3.60 20.14 -1.67
N ASP A 59 -3.53 19.09 -2.50
CA ASP A 59 -4.62 18.57 -3.32
C ASP A 59 -4.75 17.06 -3.17
N SER A 60 -5.85 16.52 -3.66
CA SER A 60 -6.14 15.09 -3.76
C SER A 60 -5.97 14.55 -5.18
N SER A 61 -5.55 15.36 -6.15
CA SER A 61 -5.29 14.94 -7.51
C SER A 61 -4.07 14.02 -7.58
N LEU A 62 -4.26 12.82 -8.15
CA LEU A 62 -3.19 11.86 -8.34
C LEU A 62 -2.22 12.34 -9.42
N ARG A 63 -0.93 12.25 -9.13
CA ARG A 63 0.12 12.49 -10.11
C ARG A 63 0.39 11.23 -10.93
N ALA A 64 0.82 11.42 -12.17
CA ALA A 64 1.07 10.32 -13.11
C ALA A 64 2.10 9.30 -12.59
N GLU A 65 3.03 9.73 -11.77
CA GLU A 65 4.05 8.88 -11.15
C GLU A 65 3.45 7.81 -10.20
N SER A 66 2.19 7.99 -9.77
CA SER A 66 1.47 7.04 -8.93
C SER A 66 0.87 5.88 -9.73
N PHE A 67 0.62 6.07 -11.02
CA PHE A 67 -0.14 5.11 -11.83
C PHE A 67 0.51 3.72 -11.92
N PRO A 68 1.84 3.57 -12.07
CA PRO A 68 2.45 2.24 -12.10
C PRO A 68 2.21 1.42 -10.84
N GLU A 69 2.14 2.08 -9.67
CA GLU A 69 1.86 1.38 -8.39
C GLU A 69 0.38 1.03 -8.28
N LEU A 70 -0.50 1.92 -8.70
CA LEU A 70 -1.94 1.68 -8.73
C LEU A 70 -2.33 0.60 -9.75
N ASP A 71 -1.64 0.51 -10.89
CA ASP A 71 -1.86 -0.55 -11.88
C ASP A 71 -1.49 -1.95 -11.34
N LYS A 72 -0.48 -2.04 -10.44
CA LYS A 72 -0.20 -3.29 -9.72
C LYS A 72 -1.36 -3.69 -8.82
N LEU A 73 -1.97 -2.72 -8.13
CA LEU A 73 -3.14 -2.97 -7.29
C LEU A 73 -4.35 -3.39 -8.14
N VAL A 74 -4.57 -2.76 -9.30
CA VAL A 74 -5.60 -3.17 -10.27
C VAL A 74 -5.40 -4.64 -10.68
N LYS A 75 -4.17 -5.00 -11.05
CA LYS A 75 -3.83 -6.39 -11.40
C LYS A 75 -4.15 -7.34 -10.26
N LEU A 76 -3.71 -7.02 -9.03
CA LEU A 76 -3.98 -7.82 -7.84
C LEU A 76 -5.48 -8.06 -7.63
N LEU A 77 -6.29 -6.99 -7.75
CA LEU A 77 -7.74 -7.06 -7.55
C LEU A 77 -8.45 -7.86 -8.65
N ASN A 78 -7.97 -7.80 -9.90
CA ASN A 78 -8.49 -8.57 -11.01
C ASN A 78 -8.16 -10.07 -10.87
N GLU A 79 -6.97 -10.39 -10.39
CA GLU A 79 -6.55 -11.78 -10.13
C GLU A 79 -7.25 -12.37 -8.90
N ASN A 80 -7.80 -11.53 -8.03
CA ASN A 80 -8.48 -11.91 -6.79
C ASN A 80 -9.89 -11.31 -6.70
N PRO A 81 -10.87 -11.79 -7.48
CA PRO A 81 -12.21 -11.17 -7.59
C PRO A 81 -13.01 -11.17 -6.28
N GLY A 82 -12.73 -12.06 -5.35
CA GLY A 82 -13.35 -12.08 -4.02
C GLY A 82 -12.76 -11.13 -3.00
N LEU A 83 -11.68 -10.40 -3.35
CA LEU A 83 -11.00 -9.50 -2.42
C LEU A 83 -11.72 -8.14 -2.39
N ASN A 84 -12.16 -7.73 -1.19
CA ASN A 84 -12.66 -6.39 -0.91
C ASN A 84 -11.60 -5.62 -0.14
N ILE A 85 -11.40 -4.35 -0.47
CA ILE A 85 -10.37 -3.51 0.17
C ILE A 85 -10.95 -2.21 0.73
N GLN A 86 -10.30 -1.73 1.79
CA GLN A 86 -10.48 -0.38 2.29
C GLN A 86 -9.19 0.42 2.06
N LEU A 87 -9.32 1.53 1.36
CA LEU A 87 -8.22 2.45 1.11
C LEU A 87 -8.15 3.48 2.24
N ASN A 88 -7.08 3.45 2.97
CA ASN A 88 -6.80 4.36 4.06
C ASN A 88 -5.77 5.39 3.62
N SER A 89 -6.00 6.66 3.94
CA SER A 89 -5.03 7.72 3.70
C SER A 89 -4.86 8.58 4.93
N HIS A 90 -3.64 9.00 5.14
CA HIS A 90 -3.21 9.85 6.24
C HIS A 90 -2.60 11.13 5.68
N THR A 91 -2.50 12.15 6.50
CA THR A 91 -1.72 13.36 6.23
C THR A 91 -0.70 13.52 7.35
N ASP A 92 0.32 14.34 7.09
CA ASP A 92 1.18 14.84 8.15
C ASP A 92 0.36 15.78 9.07
N SER A 93 0.94 16.14 10.19
CA SER A 93 0.35 16.99 11.23
C SER A 93 0.36 18.49 10.89
N ARG A 94 0.80 18.86 9.68
CA ARG A 94 0.82 20.26 9.26
C ARG A 94 -0.58 20.71 8.85
N GLY A 95 -1.15 21.63 9.60
CA GLY A 95 -2.44 22.22 9.29
C GLY A 95 -3.48 22.06 10.38
N VAL A 96 -4.74 22.26 10.02
CA VAL A 96 -5.88 22.11 10.92
C VAL A 96 -6.48 20.72 10.74
N ASP A 97 -6.73 19.99 11.83
CA ASP A 97 -7.28 18.63 11.84
C ASP A 97 -8.43 18.42 10.86
N LYS A 98 -9.40 19.33 10.87
CA LYS A 98 -10.56 19.26 9.97
C LYS A 98 -10.16 19.34 8.49
N TYR A 99 -9.12 20.10 8.18
CA TYR A 99 -8.59 20.21 6.84
C TYR A 99 -7.84 18.91 6.44
N ASN A 100 -6.97 18.42 7.32
CA ASN A 100 -6.23 17.19 7.14
C ASN A 100 -7.16 15.99 6.98
N GLN A 101 -8.24 15.93 7.76
CA GLN A 101 -9.29 14.93 7.62
C GLN A 101 -9.97 14.98 6.25
N LYS A 102 -10.27 16.17 5.74
CA LYS A 102 -10.86 16.34 4.40
C LYS A 102 -9.88 15.97 3.30
N LEU A 103 -8.61 16.39 3.42
CA LEU A 103 -7.56 16.15 2.44
C LEU A 103 -7.25 14.65 2.33
N SER A 104 -7.03 13.97 3.45
CA SER A 104 -6.77 12.53 3.46
C SER A 104 -7.94 11.73 2.87
N ARG A 105 -9.18 12.09 3.23
CA ARG A 105 -10.37 11.48 2.65
C ARG A 105 -10.46 11.70 1.14
N GLY A 106 -10.14 12.91 0.66
CA GLY A 106 -10.08 13.23 -0.76
C GLY A 106 -9.05 12.37 -1.50
N ARG A 107 -7.86 12.23 -0.93
CA ARG A 107 -6.78 11.40 -1.48
C ARG A 107 -7.16 9.93 -1.60
N ALA A 108 -7.72 9.34 -0.54
CA ALA A 108 -8.23 7.96 -0.60
C ALA A 108 -9.33 7.79 -1.66
N ASN A 109 -10.24 8.77 -1.78
CA ASN A 109 -11.29 8.76 -2.79
C ASN A 109 -10.73 8.82 -4.22
N SER A 110 -9.67 9.58 -4.46
CA SER A 110 -9.04 9.67 -5.79
C SER A 110 -8.44 8.34 -6.23
N VAL A 111 -7.86 7.58 -5.31
CA VAL A 111 -7.40 6.21 -5.58
C VAL A 111 -8.59 5.30 -5.92
N VAL A 112 -9.69 5.36 -5.15
CA VAL A 112 -10.90 4.59 -5.45
C VAL A 112 -11.43 4.91 -6.85
N LYS A 113 -11.53 6.18 -7.21
CA LYS A 113 -11.97 6.60 -8.54
C LYS A 113 -11.09 6.00 -9.63
N TYR A 114 -9.76 6.08 -9.47
CA TYR A 114 -8.84 5.47 -10.41
C TYR A 114 -9.08 3.97 -10.58
N LEU A 115 -9.25 3.22 -9.47
CA LEU A 115 -9.52 1.78 -9.52
C LEU A 115 -10.85 1.48 -10.24
N ILE A 116 -11.89 2.28 -10.02
CA ILE A 116 -13.19 2.14 -10.70
C ILE A 116 -13.03 2.40 -12.20
N GLU A 117 -12.30 3.45 -12.59
CA GLU A 117 -12.00 3.77 -14.00
C GLU A 117 -11.23 2.63 -14.68
N LYS A 118 -10.43 1.87 -13.92
CA LYS A 118 -9.75 0.65 -14.39
C LYS A 118 -10.60 -0.63 -14.35
N GLY A 119 -11.89 -0.50 -14.04
CA GLY A 119 -12.87 -1.60 -14.11
C GLY A 119 -13.04 -2.39 -12.81
N ILE A 120 -12.48 -1.95 -11.69
CA ILE A 120 -12.76 -2.59 -10.39
C ILE A 120 -14.16 -2.18 -9.92
N ALA A 121 -14.98 -3.15 -9.53
CA ALA A 121 -16.33 -2.92 -9.07
C ALA A 121 -16.36 -2.06 -7.79
N ALA A 122 -17.20 -1.03 -7.77
CA ALA A 122 -17.25 -0.04 -6.70
C ALA A 122 -17.59 -0.64 -5.33
N GLU A 123 -18.45 -1.68 -5.32
CA GLU A 123 -18.86 -2.40 -4.11
C GLU A 123 -17.72 -3.16 -3.41
N ARG A 124 -16.62 -3.38 -4.10
CA ARG A 124 -15.41 -3.99 -3.56
C ARG A 124 -14.48 -2.98 -2.87
N LEU A 125 -14.77 -1.70 -3.01
CA LEU A 125 -13.89 -0.61 -2.62
C LEU A 125 -14.56 0.25 -1.56
N THR A 126 -13.89 0.44 -0.44
CA THR A 126 -14.24 1.45 0.56
C THR A 126 -13.06 2.36 0.81
N PHE A 127 -13.28 3.53 1.37
CA PHE A 127 -12.19 4.46 1.67
C PHE A 127 -12.42 5.25 2.95
N LYS A 128 -11.32 5.58 3.62
CA LYS A 128 -11.32 6.40 4.82
C LYS A 128 -10.11 7.32 4.85
N GLY A 129 -10.34 8.58 5.19
CA GLY A 129 -9.29 9.51 5.56
C GLY A 129 -9.13 9.52 7.07
N PHE A 130 -7.93 9.54 7.55
CA PHE A 130 -7.62 9.58 8.98
C PHE A 130 -7.03 10.93 9.40
N GLY A 131 -6.73 11.82 8.43
CA GLY A 131 -5.98 13.04 8.73
C GLY A 131 -4.68 12.67 9.41
N GLU A 132 -4.38 13.38 10.48
CA GLU A 132 -3.24 13.10 11.38
C GLU A 132 -3.60 12.17 12.55
N SER A 133 -4.85 11.71 12.63
CA SER A 133 -5.39 11.01 13.80
C SER A 133 -4.92 9.56 13.99
N SER A 134 -4.07 9.07 13.12
CA SER A 134 -3.47 7.74 13.25
C SER A 134 -1.95 7.85 13.05
N PRO A 135 -1.25 8.25 14.10
CA PRO A 135 0.20 8.38 14.04
C PRO A 135 0.84 7.02 13.78
N SER A 136 1.92 7.00 13.01
CA SER A 136 2.70 5.80 12.75
C SER A 136 3.28 5.22 14.04
N THR A 137 3.29 3.89 14.13
CA THR A 137 4.01 3.18 15.21
C THR A 137 5.25 2.55 14.62
N LEU A 138 6.41 2.80 15.22
CA LEU A 138 7.67 2.24 14.76
C LEU A 138 7.67 0.72 14.87
N THR A 139 8.02 0.06 13.79
CA THR A 139 8.13 -1.41 13.72
C THR A 139 9.53 -1.92 14.05
N THR A 140 10.53 -1.01 14.05
CA THR A 140 11.93 -1.23 14.37
C THR A 140 12.43 -0.10 15.27
N ASP A 141 13.58 -0.30 15.92
CA ASP A 141 14.28 0.79 16.56
C ASP A 141 14.82 1.74 15.46
N GLU A 142 14.63 3.04 15.65
CA GLU A 142 15.12 4.06 14.71
C GLU A 142 16.24 4.88 15.33
N ILE A 143 17.33 5.04 14.58
CA ILE A 143 18.47 5.86 15.00
C ILE A 143 18.31 7.25 14.40
N LEU A 144 18.17 8.24 15.27
CA LEU A 144 18.04 9.64 14.87
C LEU A 144 19.37 10.20 14.33
N PRO A 145 19.34 11.27 13.54
CA PRO A 145 20.55 11.93 13.04
C PRO A 145 21.58 12.33 14.10
N ASP A 146 21.17 12.59 15.34
CA ASP A 146 22.05 12.86 16.47
C ASP A 146 22.56 11.61 17.22
N GLY A 147 22.21 10.41 16.72
CA GLY A 147 22.63 9.13 17.29
C GLY A 147 21.74 8.60 18.41
N LYS A 148 20.69 9.32 18.81
CA LYS A 148 19.72 8.81 19.78
C LYS A 148 18.84 7.74 19.15
N VAL A 149 18.39 6.79 19.96
CA VAL A 149 17.51 5.70 19.52
C VAL A 149 16.07 6.00 19.96
N VAL A 150 15.15 5.91 19.01
CA VAL A 150 13.71 5.86 19.28
C VAL A 150 13.30 4.39 19.20
N PRO A 151 12.81 3.80 20.28
CA PRO A 151 12.58 2.36 20.33
C PRO A 151 11.38 1.94 19.49
N LYS A 152 11.43 0.71 18.99
CA LYS A 152 10.29 0.01 18.41
C LYS A 152 9.06 0.12 19.30
N GLY A 153 7.89 0.31 18.69
CA GLY A 153 6.62 0.49 19.39
C GLY A 153 6.34 1.94 19.79
N SER A 154 7.29 2.87 19.58
CA SER A 154 7.03 4.30 19.76
C SER A 154 5.96 4.77 18.78
N VAL A 155 4.95 5.48 19.28
CA VAL A 155 3.88 6.07 18.49
C VAL A 155 4.27 7.50 18.13
N LEU A 156 4.45 7.79 16.85
CA LEU A 156 4.91 9.08 16.35
C LEU A 156 3.77 10.12 16.33
N THR A 157 3.23 10.42 17.52
CA THR A 157 2.26 11.51 17.65
C THR A 157 2.95 12.85 17.45
N GLU A 158 2.18 13.87 17.06
CA GLU A 158 2.69 15.25 16.98
C GLU A 158 3.32 15.70 18.31
N ALA A 159 2.67 15.38 19.45
CA ALA A 159 3.21 15.67 20.76
C ALA A 159 4.59 15.00 20.98
N PHE A 160 4.76 13.75 20.55
CA PHE A 160 6.03 13.04 20.61
C PHE A 160 7.09 13.69 19.72
N ILE A 161 6.75 13.94 18.45
CA ILE A 161 7.67 14.54 17.47
C ILE A 161 8.09 15.95 17.92
N ASN A 162 7.17 16.72 18.49
CA ASN A 162 7.47 18.06 19.01
C ASN A 162 8.47 18.08 20.18
N THR A 163 8.68 16.96 20.89
CA THR A 163 9.75 16.87 21.90
C THR A 163 11.17 17.03 21.29
N TYR A 164 11.30 16.80 19.98
CA TYR A 164 12.55 16.92 19.21
C TYR A 164 12.67 18.26 18.46
N LYS A 165 11.73 19.17 18.62
CA LYS A 165 11.69 20.46 17.89
C LYS A 165 12.95 21.33 18.05
N SER A 166 13.69 21.16 19.14
CA SER A 166 14.96 21.86 19.35
C SER A 166 16.12 21.34 18.47
N ASN A 167 16.00 20.12 17.94
CA ASN A 167 16.92 19.54 16.97
C ASN A 167 16.18 19.36 15.63
N LYS A 168 16.49 20.26 14.69
CA LYS A 168 15.78 20.33 13.40
C LYS A 168 15.90 19.02 12.61
N ASP A 169 17.08 18.42 12.58
CA ASP A 169 17.33 17.21 11.79
C ASP A 169 16.54 16.01 12.35
N ASN A 170 16.53 15.83 13.67
CA ASN A 170 15.72 14.81 14.32
C ASN A 170 14.21 15.04 14.11
N PHE A 171 13.79 16.29 14.20
CA PHE A 171 12.40 16.67 14.01
C PHE A 171 11.92 16.36 12.58
N GLU A 172 12.69 16.75 11.57
CA GLU A 172 12.37 16.45 10.17
C GLU A 172 12.42 14.95 9.87
N PHE A 173 13.40 14.23 10.42
CA PHE A 173 13.52 12.78 10.27
C PHE A 173 12.26 12.05 10.82
N LEU A 174 11.83 12.39 12.03
CA LEU A 174 10.64 11.77 12.63
C LEU A 174 9.35 12.10 11.89
N HIS A 175 9.25 13.29 11.30
CA HIS A 175 8.12 13.63 10.43
C HIS A 175 8.09 12.83 9.13
N GLN A 176 9.24 12.42 8.61
CA GLN A 176 9.30 11.56 7.41
C GLN A 176 8.87 10.12 7.70
N LEU A 177 9.01 9.66 8.94
CA LEU A 177 8.59 8.33 9.39
C LEU A 177 7.10 8.26 9.75
N ASN A 178 6.47 9.40 10.02
CA ASN A 178 5.05 9.52 10.37
C ASN A 178 4.20 9.67 9.11
#